data_7b54677aa76a8957ec52e86d9f6f6ab0
#
_entry.id   7b54677aa76a8957ec52e86d9f6f6ab0
#
_cell.length_a   1.000
_cell.length_b   1.000
_cell.length_c   1.000
_cell.angle_alpha   90.00
_cell.angle_beta   90.00
_cell.angle_gamma   90.00
#
_symmetry.space_group_name_H-M   'P 1'
#
loop_
_entity.id
_entity.type
_entity.pdbx_description
1 polymer ?
#
loop_
_entity_poly.entity_id
_entity_poly.type
_entity_poly.pdbx_seq_one_letter_code
_entity_poly.pdbx_strand_id
1 'polypeptide(L)'
;MMSLSNPVLALERQVFRTSDRVSLHYVSAGQGPLTLVFVPGWLMPGDVFRHQVAVFSDRYRVVVLDPRGQGRSQVKVRDMSAQRRARDIKELLEHLGSGEYVLLAWSLGVMEILETSTRYPMPGLRGLVLIDNSIGMGPAPVSSGRRAARPMQRELFQRYVSDFSRAIFKRPPQDDLLELVERSASQLEPPVAWRLLDKPHAREYYKQAVLAASVPLWYAITPRFSAQAQELLALRSGAMVTVFEEAGHALFVDSADSFNAALLDFLSRLR
;
A
#
# COMPACT_ATOMS: atom_id res chain seq x y z
N MET A 1 -22.73 11.15 34.83
CA MET A 1 -22.60 10.79 33.41
C MET A 1 -21.61 11.76 32.79
N MET A 2 -20.33 11.39 32.71
CA MET A 2 -19.31 12.17 31.97
C MET A 2 -19.42 11.77 30.50
N SER A 3 -19.84 12.72 29.67
CA SER A 3 -19.75 12.61 28.21
C SER A 3 -18.27 12.57 27.83
N LEU A 4 -17.77 11.41 27.50
CA LEU A 4 -16.49 11.28 26.83
C LEU A 4 -16.69 11.77 25.37
N SER A 5 -16.53 13.07 25.16
CA SER A 5 -16.28 13.60 23.84
C SER A 5 -14.95 13.04 23.39
N ASN A 6 -14.96 11.99 22.54
CA ASN A 6 -13.79 11.60 21.78
C ASN A 6 -13.29 12.85 21.04
N PRO A 7 -12.07 13.31 21.28
CA PRO A 7 -11.51 14.35 20.45
C PRO A 7 -11.50 13.79 19.02
N VAL A 8 -12.12 14.51 18.10
CA VAL A 8 -11.95 14.24 16.66
C VAL A 8 -10.45 14.30 16.41
N LEU A 9 -9.81 13.12 16.27
CA LEU A 9 -8.37 13.03 16.04
C LEU A 9 -8.05 13.84 14.80
N ALA A 10 -7.28 14.90 14.99
CA ALA A 10 -6.93 15.82 13.93
C ALA A 10 -6.13 15.08 12.86
N LEU A 11 -6.75 14.92 11.70
CA LEU A 11 -6.11 14.38 10.51
C LEU A 11 -5.25 15.50 9.91
N GLU A 12 -3.94 15.39 10.07
CA GLU A 12 -2.98 16.38 9.58
C GLU A 12 -2.55 16.02 8.15
N ARG A 13 -2.79 16.93 7.22
CA ARG A 13 -2.28 16.84 5.85
C ARG A 13 -0.95 17.57 5.78
N GLN A 14 0.09 16.85 5.39
CA GLN A 14 1.45 17.35 5.37
C GLN A 14 2.12 17.11 4.01
N VAL A 15 3.16 17.87 3.74
CA VAL A 15 3.98 17.75 2.53
C VAL A 15 5.44 17.73 2.92
N PHE A 16 6.19 16.77 2.41
CA PHE A 16 7.64 16.79 2.50
C PHE A 16 8.27 16.87 1.11
N ARG A 17 9.50 17.37 1.06
CA ARG A 17 10.22 17.54 -0.18
C ARG A 17 11.31 16.50 -0.31
N THR A 18 11.27 15.71 -1.37
CA THR A 18 12.26 14.68 -1.66
C THR A 18 13.59 15.29 -2.14
N SER A 19 14.66 14.49 -2.15
CA SER A 19 16.00 14.92 -2.61
C SER A 19 16.03 15.37 -4.08
N ASP A 20 15.13 14.87 -4.93
CA ASP A 20 14.93 15.34 -6.31
C ASP A 20 13.90 16.48 -6.42
N ARG A 21 13.57 17.11 -5.27
CA ARG A 21 12.72 18.30 -5.13
C ARG A 21 11.25 18.09 -5.53
N VAL A 22 10.76 16.86 -5.48
CA VAL A 22 9.35 16.55 -5.65
C VAL A 22 8.62 16.71 -4.31
N SER A 23 7.46 17.37 -4.33
CA SER A 23 6.61 17.51 -3.16
C SER A 23 5.69 16.31 -3.04
N LEU A 24 5.84 15.54 -1.98
CA LEU A 24 4.99 14.40 -1.67
C LEU A 24 4.09 14.72 -0.49
N HIS A 25 2.81 14.47 -0.68
CA HIS A 25 1.80 14.60 0.35
C HIS A 25 1.70 13.33 1.17
N TYR A 26 1.43 13.48 2.46
CA TYR A 26 1.03 12.40 3.34
C TYR A 26 0.03 12.88 4.39
N VAL A 27 -0.75 11.95 4.90
CA VAL A 27 -1.63 12.18 6.04
C VAL A 27 -0.95 11.62 7.28
N SER A 28 -0.99 12.36 8.39
CA SER A 28 -0.60 11.88 9.72
C SER A 28 -1.77 12.02 10.68
N ALA A 29 -2.04 10.98 11.45
CA ALA A 29 -3.08 10.97 12.46
C ALA A 29 -2.63 10.16 13.68
N GLY A 30 -3.10 10.57 14.88
CA GLY A 30 -2.77 9.89 16.12
C GLY A 30 -1.33 10.09 16.57
N GLN A 31 -1.03 9.52 17.73
CA GLN A 31 0.28 9.55 18.38
C GLN A 31 0.54 8.19 19.02
N GLY A 32 1.80 7.77 19.04
CA GLY A 32 2.18 6.51 19.66
C GLY A 32 3.65 6.18 19.39
N PRO A 33 4.23 5.24 20.13
CA PRO A 33 5.62 4.85 19.98
C PRO A 33 5.89 4.09 18.66
N LEU A 34 4.86 3.44 18.10
CA LEU A 34 4.93 2.71 16.85
C LEU A 34 4.16 3.47 15.76
N THR A 35 4.83 3.71 14.63
CA THR A 35 4.22 4.35 13.46
C THR A 35 3.76 3.30 12.44
N LEU A 36 2.51 3.36 12.01
CA LEU A 36 1.98 2.56 10.91
C LEU A 36 2.08 3.38 9.63
N VAL A 37 2.91 2.94 8.68
CA VAL A 37 3.13 3.66 7.42
C VAL A 37 2.48 2.88 6.28
N PHE A 38 1.43 3.47 5.69
CA PHE A 38 0.65 2.88 4.62
C PHE A 38 1.10 3.40 3.25
N VAL A 39 1.30 2.48 2.31
CA VAL A 39 1.67 2.76 0.92
C VAL A 39 0.62 2.15 -0.01
N PRO A 40 -0.16 2.98 -0.74
CA PRO A 40 -1.22 2.49 -1.62
C PRO A 40 -0.71 1.89 -2.92
N GLY A 41 -1.65 1.36 -3.70
CA GLY A 41 -1.38 0.73 -5.00
C GLY A 41 -1.28 1.71 -6.17
N TRP A 42 -1.30 1.15 -7.36
CA TRP A 42 -1.22 1.87 -8.64
C TRP A 42 -2.36 2.87 -8.81
N LEU A 43 -2.02 4.13 -9.03
CA LEU A 43 -2.91 5.28 -9.23
C LEU A 43 -3.80 5.62 -8.02
N MET A 44 -3.58 5.00 -6.88
CA MET A 44 -4.45 5.16 -5.72
C MET A 44 -3.99 6.30 -4.80
N PRO A 45 -4.95 7.09 -4.28
CA PRO A 45 -4.67 8.06 -3.21
C PRO A 45 -4.53 7.35 -1.87
N GLY A 46 -3.88 7.98 -0.91
CA GLY A 46 -3.80 7.48 0.47
C GLY A 46 -5.17 7.35 1.15
N ASP A 47 -6.16 8.13 0.71
CA ASP A 47 -7.53 8.08 1.23
C ASP A 47 -8.17 6.69 1.18
N VAL A 48 -7.64 5.73 0.40
CA VAL A 48 -8.11 4.34 0.38
C VAL A 48 -8.00 3.67 1.75
N PHE A 49 -7.08 4.12 2.61
CA PHE A 49 -6.87 3.57 3.95
C PHE A 49 -7.63 4.32 5.06
N ARG A 50 -8.65 5.13 4.72
CA ARG A 50 -9.40 5.95 5.69
C ARG A 50 -9.97 5.16 6.86
N HIS A 51 -10.45 3.93 6.62
CA HIS A 51 -11.00 3.07 7.66
C HIS A 51 -9.91 2.62 8.66
N GLN A 52 -8.69 2.37 8.16
CA GLN A 52 -7.55 2.01 8.99
C GLN A 52 -7.05 3.22 9.79
N VAL A 53 -6.99 4.40 9.14
CA VAL A 53 -6.66 5.65 9.85
C VAL A 53 -7.61 5.87 11.02
N ALA A 54 -8.92 5.76 10.78
CA ALA A 54 -9.94 6.00 11.81
C ALA A 54 -9.80 5.06 13.02
N VAL A 55 -9.45 3.79 12.79
CA VAL A 55 -9.37 2.79 13.87
C VAL A 55 -8.01 2.83 14.60
N PHE A 56 -6.92 3.01 13.86
CA PHE A 56 -5.58 2.84 14.43
C PHE A 56 -4.99 4.11 15.03
N SER A 57 -5.48 5.29 14.66
CA SER A 57 -4.98 6.56 15.16
C SER A 57 -5.22 6.81 16.66
N ASP A 58 -6.11 6.03 17.29
CA ASP A 58 -6.31 6.09 18.74
C ASP A 58 -5.11 5.57 19.55
N ARG A 59 -4.29 4.67 18.98
CA ARG A 59 -3.21 3.97 19.68
C ARG A 59 -1.85 4.10 19.01
N TYR A 60 -1.83 4.41 17.72
CA TYR A 60 -0.62 4.45 16.89
C TYR A 60 -0.53 5.80 16.18
N ARG A 61 0.68 6.21 15.86
CA ARG A 61 0.85 7.21 14.83
C ARG A 61 0.62 6.54 13.47
N VAL A 62 -0.39 7.00 12.75
CA VAL A 62 -0.72 6.47 11.41
C VAL A 62 -0.26 7.47 10.36
N VAL A 63 0.55 7.03 9.43
CA VAL A 63 1.03 7.82 8.29
C VAL A 63 0.61 7.15 7.01
N VAL A 64 -0.02 7.89 6.10
CA VAL A 64 -0.47 7.38 4.81
C VAL A 64 0.13 8.23 3.70
N LEU A 65 0.96 7.63 2.87
CA LEU A 65 1.62 8.29 1.76
C LEU A 65 0.67 8.42 0.56
N ASP A 66 0.66 9.59 -0.07
CA ASP A 66 0.29 9.72 -1.48
C ASP A 66 1.58 9.57 -2.32
N PRO A 67 1.79 8.45 -3.04
CA PRO A 67 3.00 8.27 -3.82
C PRO A 67 3.15 9.34 -4.92
N ARG A 68 4.38 9.54 -5.42
CA ARG A 68 4.62 10.51 -6.50
C ARG A 68 3.67 10.29 -7.69
N GLY A 69 3.08 11.37 -8.17
CA GLY A 69 2.10 11.34 -9.25
C GLY A 69 0.70 10.90 -8.86
N GLN A 70 0.45 10.59 -7.59
CA GLN A 70 -0.82 10.02 -7.13
C GLN A 70 -1.41 10.88 -5.99
N GLY A 71 -2.72 10.79 -5.78
CA GLY A 71 -3.39 11.52 -4.73
C GLY A 71 -3.16 13.03 -4.81
N ARG A 72 -2.68 13.61 -3.72
CA ARG A 72 -2.35 15.05 -3.60
C ARG A 72 -0.87 15.35 -3.81
N SER A 73 -0.04 14.33 -4.08
CA SER A 73 1.37 14.51 -4.39
C SER A 73 1.58 15.16 -5.76
N GLN A 74 2.74 15.77 -5.95
CA GLN A 74 3.08 16.43 -7.21
C GLN A 74 2.97 15.46 -8.40
N VAL A 75 2.16 15.84 -9.39
CA VAL A 75 1.83 15.00 -10.55
C VAL A 75 2.91 15.05 -11.64
N LYS A 76 3.39 16.27 -11.95
CA LYS A 76 4.42 16.45 -13.00
C LYS A 76 5.81 16.19 -12.43
N VAL A 77 6.29 14.98 -12.57
CA VAL A 77 7.61 14.55 -12.08
C VAL A 77 8.40 13.88 -13.21
N ARG A 78 9.72 13.96 -13.15
CA ARG A 78 10.60 13.41 -14.19
C ARG A 78 10.83 11.91 -14.02
N ASP A 79 11.18 11.50 -12.82
CA ASP A 79 11.53 10.11 -12.51
C ASP A 79 10.37 9.41 -11.79
N MET A 80 9.82 8.38 -12.43
CA MET A 80 8.74 7.51 -11.93
C MET A 80 9.23 6.07 -11.77
N SER A 81 10.54 5.84 -11.81
CA SER A 81 11.11 4.51 -11.66
C SER A 81 10.79 3.87 -10.30
N ALA A 82 10.76 2.55 -10.26
CA ALA A 82 10.54 1.80 -9.01
C ALA A 82 11.62 2.13 -7.97
N GLN A 83 12.87 2.32 -8.41
CA GLN A 83 13.99 2.70 -7.56
C GLN A 83 13.77 4.08 -6.93
N ARG A 84 13.25 5.03 -7.69
CA ARG A 84 12.94 6.37 -7.15
C ARG A 84 11.79 6.32 -6.16
N ARG A 85 10.74 5.55 -6.44
CA ARG A 85 9.60 5.39 -5.53
C ARG A 85 10.00 4.69 -4.23
N ALA A 86 10.87 3.68 -4.30
CA ALA A 86 11.47 3.08 -3.11
C ALA A 86 12.28 4.10 -2.29
N ARG A 87 13.02 4.98 -2.96
CA ARG A 87 13.76 6.06 -2.29
C ARG A 87 12.81 7.09 -1.68
N ASP A 88 11.66 7.37 -2.26
CA ASP A 88 10.64 8.24 -1.67
C ASP A 88 10.16 7.73 -0.31
N ILE A 89 9.90 6.42 -0.23
CA ILE A 89 9.50 5.78 1.03
C ILE A 89 10.62 5.92 2.06
N LYS A 90 11.85 5.65 1.68
CA LYS A 90 13.02 5.82 2.56
C LYS A 90 13.15 7.27 3.05
N GLU A 91 13.02 8.25 2.15
CA GLU A 91 13.11 9.67 2.48
C GLU A 91 11.93 10.13 3.36
N LEU A 92 10.72 9.56 3.15
CA LEU A 92 9.60 9.78 4.07
C LEU A 92 9.93 9.29 5.49
N LEU A 93 10.45 8.07 5.63
CA LEU A 93 10.81 7.51 6.93
C LEU A 93 11.87 8.35 7.64
N GLU A 94 12.86 8.87 6.90
CA GLU A 94 13.85 9.80 7.45
C GLU A 94 13.23 11.13 7.89
N HIS A 95 12.30 11.67 7.09
CA HIS A 95 11.57 12.88 7.39
C HIS A 95 10.70 12.73 8.65
N LEU A 96 10.10 11.57 8.86
CA LEU A 96 9.30 11.26 10.06
C LEU A 96 10.13 11.14 11.33
N GLY A 97 11.44 11.00 11.19
CA GLY A 97 12.40 10.90 12.28
C GLY A 97 12.70 9.46 12.70
N SER A 98 13.64 9.32 13.65
CA SER A 98 13.99 8.02 14.21
C SER A 98 12.85 7.50 15.09
N GLY A 99 12.41 6.28 14.85
CA GLY A 99 11.34 5.63 15.60
C GLY A 99 11.06 4.25 15.05
N GLU A 100 10.22 3.51 15.76
CA GLU A 100 9.76 2.20 15.32
C GLU A 100 8.58 2.34 14.36
N TYR A 101 8.57 1.54 13.29
CA TYR A 101 7.50 1.58 12.31
C TYR A 101 7.20 0.21 11.70
N VAL A 102 5.96 0.06 11.25
CA VAL A 102 5.49 -1.04 10.40
C VAL A 102 5.19 -0.48 9.02
N LEU A 103 5.66 -1.14 7.98
CA LEU A 103 5.28 -0.82 6.60
C LEU A 103 4.11 -1.70 6.18
N LEU A 104 3.02 -1.05 5.78
CA LEU A 104 1.82 -1.69 5.25
C LEU A 104 1.64 -1.24 3.81
N ALA A 105 1.66 -2.16 2.88
CA ALA A 105 1.58 -1.79 1.47
C ALA A 105 0.59 -2.67 0.70
N TRP A 106 -0.13 -2.04 -0.20
CA TRP A 106 -1.13 -2.68 -1.03
C TRP A 106 -0.73 -2.67 -2.50
N SER A 107 -0.93 -3.81 -3.18
CA SER A 107 -0.77 -3.91 -4.63
C SER A 107 0.62 -3.46 -5.09
N LEU A 108 0.74 -2.44 -5.96
CA LEU A 108 2.02 -1.89 -6.40
C LEU A 108 2.92 -1.48 -5.23
N GLY A 109 2.34 -0.92 -4.18
CA GLY A 109 3.07 -0.53 -2.97
C GLY A 109 3.84 -1.69 -2.31
N VAL A 110 3.36 -2.94 -2.43
CA VAL A 110 4.09 -4.13 -1.95
C VAL A 110 5.46 -4.24 -2.61
N MET A 111 5.51 -4.04 -3.93
CA MET A 111 6.78 -4.10 -4.67
C MET A 111 7.71 -2.95 -4.27
N GLU A 112 7.13 -1.78 -3.97
CA GLU A 112 7.88 -0.59 -3.56
C GLU A 112 8.50 -0.75 -2.17
N ILE A 113 7.76 -1.27 -1.17
CA ILE A 113 8.34 -1.50 0.16
C ILE A 113 9.35 -2.65 0.18
N LEU A 114 9.17 -3.69 -0.64
CA LEU A 114 10.16 -4.75 -0.81
C LEU A 114 11.44 -4.23 -1.48
N GLU A 115 11.30 -3.38 -2.49
CA GLU A 115 12.44 -2.67 -3.11
C GLU A 115 13.14 -1.78 -2.08
N THR A 116 12.39 -1.05 -1.26
CA THR A 116 12.93 -0.18 -0.20
C THR A 116 13.73 -1.01 0.82
N SER A 117 13.14 -2.09 1.34
CA SER A 117 13.77 -2.93 2.36
C SER A 117 15.01 -3.67 1.87
N THR A 118 15.09 -3.93 0.55
CA THR A 118 16.27 -4.57 -0.05
C THR A 118 17.41 -3.58 -0.29
N ARG A 119 17.08 -2.33 -0.63
CA ARG A 119 18.08 -1.32 -1.01
C ARG A 119 18.65 -0.52 0.16
N TYR A 120 17.85 -0.34 1.21
CA TYR A 120 18.19 0.62 2.28
C TYR A 120 18.16 -0.05 3.64
N PRO A 121 19.09 0.31 4.54
CA PRO A 121 18.98 -0.05 5.95
C PRO A 121 17.69 0.55 6.56
N MET A 122 16.98 -0.26 7.33
CA MET A 122 15.70 0.11 7.93
C MET A 122 15.69 -0.20 9.44
N PRO A 123 16.50 0.51 10.25
CA PRO A 123 16.77 0.14 11.64
C PRO A 123 15.51 0.20 12.54
N GLY A 124 14.53 1.04 12.18
CA GLY A 124 13.25 1.15 12.91
C GLY A 124 12.15 0.20 12.46
N LEU A 125 12.40 -0.63 11.44
CA LEU A 125 11.39 -1.54 10.91
C LEU A 125 11.08 -2.66 11.91
N ARG A 126 9.79 -2.78 12.28
CA ARG A 126 9.29 -3.79 13.23
C ARG A 126 8.40 -4.85 12.58
N GLY A 127 7.89 -4.60 11.39
CA GLY A 127 7.06 -5.55 10.67
C GLY A 127 6.73 -5.10 9.26
N LEU A 128 6.35 -6.07 8.42
CA LEU A 128 5.89 -5.88 7.04
C LEU A 128 4.49 -6.46 6.88
N VAL A 129 3.58 -5.67 6.32
CA VAL A 129 2.23 -6.12 5.91
C VAL A 129 2.10 -5.99 4.40
N LEU A 130 1.99 -7.12 3.73
CA LEU A 130 1.91 -7.22 2.27
C LEU A 130 0.47 -7.53 1.88
N ILE A 131 -0.19 -6.58 1.19
CA ILE A 131 -1.63 -6.66 0.92
C ILE A 131 -1.87 -6.91 -0.57
N ASP A 132 -2.43 -8.08 -0.87
CA ASP A 132 -3.00 -8.53 -2.14
C ASP A 132 -2.14 -8.23 -3.39
N ASN A 133 -0.86 -8.61 -3.34
CA ASN A 133 0.01 -8.61 -4.52
C ASN A 133 0.91 -9.84 -4.55
N SER A 134 1.42 -10.16 -5.73
CA SER A 134 2.42 -11.22 -5.89
C SER A 134 3.72 -10.87 -5.14
N ILE A 135 4.17 -11.80 -4.34
CA ILE A 135 5.45 -11.75 -3.61
C ILE A 135 6.54 -12.59 -4.26
N GLY A 136 6.32 -13.02 -5.51
CA GLY A 136 7.29 -13.80 -6.27
C GLY A 136 7.26 -15.31 -6.03
N MET A 137 6.56 -15.78 -4.99
CA MET A 137 6.44 -17.19 -4.63
C MET A 137 5.39 -17.91 -5.49
N GLY A 138 5.43 -19.23 -5.49
CA GLY A 138 4.49 -20.10 -6.20
C GLY A 138 4.39 -19.82 -7.70
N PRO A 139 3.41 -20.40 -8.36
CA PRO A 139 3.13 -20.09 -9.75
C PRO A 139 2.70 -18.64 -9.90
N ALA A 140 2.98 -18.04 -11.06
CA ALA A 140 2.44 -16.72 -11.36
C ALA A 140 0.91 -16.78 -11.28
N PRO A 141 0.24 -15.79 -10.65
CA PRO A 141 -1.21 -15.76 -10.67
C PRO A 141 -1.69 -15.83 -12.12
N VAL A 142 -2.70 -16.66 -12.37
CA VAL A 142 -3.28 -16.78 -13.71
C VAL A 142 -3.79 -15.40 -14.08
N SER A 143 -3.18 -14.79 -15.08
CA SER A 143 -3.74 -13.58 -15.68
C SER A 143 -5.05 -14.01 -16.38
N SER A 144 -6.10 -13.25 -16.24
CA SER A 144 -7.40 -13.46 -16.89
C SER A 144 -7.30 -13.36 -18.43
N GLY A 145 -6.40 -14.11 -19.03
CA GLY A 145 -6.28 -14.49 -20.44
C GLY A 145 -6.08 -13.40 -21.50
N ARG A 146 -6.41 -12.17 -21.24
CA ARG A 146 -6.07 -11.03 -22.12
C ARG A 146 -5.11 -10.12 -21.38
N ARG A 147 -3.89 -9.98 -21.91
CA ARG A 147 -3.07 -8.82 -21.58
C ARG A 147 -3.93 -7.62 -21.96
N ALA A 148 -4.57 -7.00 -20.95
CA ALA A 148 -5.44 -5.86 -21.19
C ALA A 148 -4.65 -4.86 -22.04
N ALA A 149 -5.21 -4.45 -23.16
CA ALA A 149 -4.59 -3.41 -23.97
C ALA A 149 -4.30 -2.23 -23.05
N ARG A 150 -3.09 -1.71 -23.14
CA ARG A 150 -2.73 -0.49 -22.41
C ARG A 150 -3.17 0.70 -23.27
N PRO A 151 -4.36 1.28 -23.06
CA PRO A 151 -4.84 2.38 -23.90
C PRO A 151 -3.94 3.59 -23.71
N MET A 152 -3.47 4.14 -24.82
CA MET A 152 -2.62 5.32 -24.86
C MET A 152 -3.41 6.60 -25.16
N GLN A 153 -4.59 6.49 -25.76
CA GLN A 153 -5.51 7.60 -25.97
C GLN A 153 -6.18 7.96 -24.63
N ARG A 154 -6.26 9.23 -24.31
CA ARG A 154 -6.69 9.72 -23.00
C ARG A 154 -8.12 9.27 -22.66
N GLU A 155 -9.05 9.35 -23.58
CA GLU A 155 -10.44 8.93 -23.33
C GLU A 155 -10.56 7.43 -23.06
N LEU A 156 -9.82 6.61 -23.80
CA LEU A 156 -9.79 5.15 -23.59
C LEU A 156 -9.11 4.79 -22.28
N PHE A 157 -8.07 5.54 -21.92
CA PHE A 157 -7.39 5.37 -20.63
C PHE A 157 -8.30 5.76 -19.47
N GLN A 158 -9.05 6.85 -19.57
CA GLN A 158 -9.99 7.27 -18.54
C GLN A 158 -11.09 6.25 -18.31
N ARG A 159 -11.64 5.68 -19.38
CA ARG A 159 -12.62 4.55 -19.27
C ARG A 159 -12.00 3.35 -18.59
N TYR A 160 -10.80 2.94 -19.03
CA TYR A 160 -10.08 1.83 -18.42
C TYR A 160 -9.84 2.05 -16.92
N VAL A 161 -9.44 3.25 -16.53
CA VAL A 161 -9.17 3.62 -15.14
C VAL A 161 -10.46 3.62 -14.31
N SER A 162 -11.58 4.13 -14.86
CA SER A 162 -12.87 4.09 -14.18
C SER A 162 -13.33 2.64 -13.94
N ASP A 163 -13.24 1.77 -14.96
CA ASP A 163 -13.56 0.35 -14.84
C ASP A 163 -12.64 -0.34 -13.82
N PHE A 164 -11.34 -0.06 -13.86
CA PHE A 164 -10.35 -0.57 -12.91
C PHE A 164 -10.67 -0.13 -11.48
N SER A 165 -10.99 1.15 -11.28
CA SER A 165 -11.30 1.72 -9.96
C SER A 165 -12.53 1.08 -9.31
N ARG A 166 -13.49 0.64 -10.11
CA ARG A 166 -14.64 -0.13 -9.64
C ARG A 166 -14.30 -1.59 -9.37
N ALA A 167 -13.49 -2.18 -10.23
CA ALA A 167 -13.13 -3.60 -10.16
C ALA A 167 -12.21 -3.97 -9.00
N ILE A 168 -11.57 -3.01 -8.34
CA ILE A 168 -10.76 -3.28 -7.14
C ILE A 168 -11.61 -3.62 -5.92
N PHE A 169 -12.87 -3.22 -5.89
CA PHE A 169 -13.82 -3.51 -4.83
C PHE A 169 -14.71 -4.71 -5.19
N LYS A 170 -15.06 -5.51 -4.20
CA LYS A 170 -16.09 -6.54 -4.35
C LYS A 170 -17.47 -5.93 -4.53
N ARG A 171 -17.71 -4.83 -3.81
CA ARG A 171 -18.92 -4.00 -3.89
C ARG A 171 -18.50 -2.53 -3.90
N PRO A 172 -19.20 -1.69 -4.66
CA PRO A 172 -18.91 -0.25 -4.63
C PRO A 172 -18.97 0.28 -3.19
N PRO A 173 -17.97 1.09 -2.77
CA PRO A 173 -18.04 1.79 -1.48
C PRO A 173 -19.31 2.65 -1.41
N GLN A 174 -19.88 2.75 -0.20
CA GLN A 174 -21.11 3.54 0.02
C GLN A 174 -20.83 5.04 0.22
N ASP A 175 -19.56 5.41 0.41
CA ASP A 175 -19.10 6.78 0.59
C ASP A 175 -18.48 7.36 -0.71
N ASP A 176 -17.82 8.52 -0.59
CA ASP A 176 -17.15 9.21 -1.70
C ASP A 176 -15.82 8.56 -2.15
N LEU A 177 -15.45 7.41 -1.59
CA LEU A 177 -14.14 6.79 -1.84
C LEU A 177 -13.94 6.43 -3.30
N LEU A 178 -14.96 5.90 -3.98
CA LEU A 178 -14.85 5.56 -5.40
C LEU A 178 -14.56 6.81 -6.25
N GLU A 179 -15.24 7.91 -5.97
CA GLU A 179 -15.02 9.19 -6.67
C GLU A 179 -13.60 9.72 -6.45
N LEU A 180 -13.09 9.64 -5.22
CA LEU A 180 -11.72 10.03 -4.90
C LEU A 180 -10.68 9.16 -5.64
N VAL A 181 -10.93 7.84 -5.70
CA VAL A 181 -10.08 6.90 -6.44
C VAL A 181 -10.09 7.21 -7.94
N GLU A 182 -11.26 7.37 -8.56
CA GLU A 182 -11.38 7.68 -9.99
C GLU A 182 -10.70 9.02 -10.34
N ARG A 183 -10.85 10.03 -9.48
CA ARG A 183 -10.19 11.33 -9.64
C ARG A 183 -8.67 11.22 -9.57
N SER A 184 -8.13 10.51 -8.57
CA SER A 184 -6.69 10.28 -8.43
C SER A 184 -6.14 9.52 -9.62
N ALA A 185 -6.81 8.44 -10.01
CA ALA A 185 -6.37 7.57 -11.07
C ALA A 185 -6.33 8.25 -12.46
N SER A 186 -7.13 9.29 -12.66
CA SER A 186 -7.20 10.07 -13.90
C SER A 186 -6.17 11.19 -14.02
N GLN A 187 -5.34 11.41 -13.00
CA GLN A 187 -4.41 12.57 -12.97
C GLN A 187 -3.21 12.40 -13.91
N LEU A 188 -2.71 11.17 -14.04
CA LEU A 188 -1.52 10.90 -14.83
C LEU A 188 -1.85 10.74 -16.32
N GLU A 189 -0.91 11.18 -17.16
CA GLU A 189 -0.95 10.85 -18.58
C GLU A 189 -0.73 9.34 -18.80
N PRO A 190 -1.41 8.72 -19.77
CA PRO A 190 -1.36 7.27 -19.98
C PRO A 190 0.05 6.68 -20.04
N PRO A 191 1.02 7.26 -20.79
CA PRO A 191 2.39 6.71 -20.83
C PRO A 191 3.08 6.72 -19.47
N VAL A 192 2.79 7.72 -18.63
CA VAL A 192 3.38 7.84 -17.30
C VAL A 192 2.73 6.84 -16.34
N ALA A 193 1.41 6.74 -16.37
CA ALA A 193 0.64 5.79 -15.57
C ALA A 193 1.09 4.34 -15.82
N TRP A 194 1.29 3.96 -17.08
CA TRP A 194 1.72 2.61 -17.43
C TRP A 194 3.15 2.31 -17.01
N ARG A 195 4.06 3.31 -17.03
CA ARG A 195 5.42 3.14 -16.54
C ARG A 195 5.49 2.80 -15.06
N LEU A 196 4.52 3.21 -14.24
CA LEU A 196 4.45 2.81 -12.83
C LEU A 196 4.36 1.28 -12.67
N LEU A 197 3.76 0.58 -13.63
CA LEU A 197 3.62 -0.88 -13.62
C LEU A 197 4.82 -1.63 -14.22
N ASP A 198 5.83 -0.91 -14.68
CA ASP A 198 7.04 -1.57 -15.19
C ASP A 198 7.77 -2.24 -14.02
N LYS A 199 8.03 -3.53 -14.20
CA LYS A 199 8.70 -4.36 -13.21
C LYS A 199 10.20 -4.37 -13.47
N PRO A 200 11.00 -3.71 -12.61
CA PRO A 200 12.45 -3.65 -12.83
C PRO A 200 13.14 -4.99 -12.56
N HIS A 201 12.46 -5.90 -11.84
CA HIS A 201 13.03 -7.15 -11.36
C HIS A 201 12.18 -8.37 -11.75
N ALA A 202 12.84 -9.52 -11.87
CA ALA A 202 12.19 -10.82 -11.98
C ALA A 202 11.44 -11.18 -10.66
N ARG A 203 10.52 -12.13 -10.75
CA ARG A 203 9.76 -12.62 -9.58
C ARG A 203 10.66 -13.09 -8.44
N GLU A 204 11.76 -13.74 -8.77
CA GLU A 204 12.75 -14.25 -7.80
C GLU A 204 13.32 -13.15 -6.89
N TYR A 205 13.52 -11.94 -7.41
CA TYR A 205 13.98 -10.81 -6.60
C TYR A 205 13.03 -10.53 -5.42
N TYR A 206 11.72 -10.49 -5.69
CA TYR A 206 10.72 -10.22 -4.65
C TYR A 206 10.59 -11.38 -3.68
N LYS A 207 10.70 -12.63 -4.17
CA LYS A 207 10.77 -13.81 -3.31
C LYS A 207 11.94 -13.71 -2.34
N GLN A 208 13.12 -13.40 -2.83
CA GLN A 208 14.32 -13.24 -2.00
C GLN A 208 14.18 -12.08 -1.01
N ALA A 209 13.58 -10.95 -1.41
CA ALA A 209 13.31 -9.83 -0.51
C ALA A 209 12.40 -10.25 0.66
N VAL A 210 11.35 -11.03 0.39
CA VAL A 210 10.44 -11.55 1.42
C VAL A 210 11.15 -12.54 2.35
N LEU A 211 11.97 -13.44 1.81
CA LEU A 211 12.68 -14.45 2.62
C LEU A 211 13.80 -13.82 3.45
N ALA A 212 14.47 -12.79 2.94
CA ALA A 212 15.55 -12.10 3.63
C ALA A 212 15.08 -11.11 4.71
N ALA A 213 13.80 -10.72 4.70
CA ALA A 213 13.27 -9.81 5.71
C ALA A 213 13.38 -10.41 7.12
N SER A 214 14.08 -9.72 8.04
CA SER A 214 14.36 -10.19 9.40
C SER A 214 13.23 -9.89 10.41
N VAL A 215 12.19 -9.15 9.98
CA VAL A 215 11.08 -8.74 10.84
C VAL A 215 9.85 -9.61 10.62
N PRO A 216 8.90 -9.69 11.58
CA PRO A 216 7.62 -10.33 11.37
C PRO A 216 6.92 -9.86 10.09
N LEU A 217 6.25 -10.79 9.42
CA LEU A 217 5.58 -10.53 8.14
C LEU A 217 4.16 -11.07 8.16
N TRP A 218 3.22 -10.22 7.73
CA TRP A 218 1.84 -10.62 7.46
C TRP A 218 1.52 -10.46 5.97
N TYR A 219 0.99 -11.52 5.37
CA TYR A 219 0.52 -11.56 3.99
C TYR A 219 -1.00 -11.67 3.98
N ALA A 220 -1.70 -10.55 3.75
CA ALA A 220 -3.15 -10.41 3.68
C ALA A 220 -3.58 -10.48 2.20
N ILE A 221 -4.36 -11.49 1.84
CA ILE A 221 -4.61 -11.82 0.43
C ILE A 221 -6.07 -12.16 0.14
N THR A 222 -6.45 -12.01 -1.12
CA THR A 222 -7.59 -12.73 -1.73
C THR A 222 -7.18 -14.14 -2.15
N PRO A 223 -8.13 -15.06 -2.44
CA PRO A 223 -7.84 -16.43 -2.88
C PRO A 223 -6.89 -16.53 -4.09
N ARG A 224 -6.79 -15.46 -4.87
CA ARG A 224 -5.90 -15.37 -6.04
C ARG A 224 -4.44 -15.68 -5.73
N PHE A 225 -4.00 -15.42 -4.51
CA PHE A 225 -2.61 -15.61 -4.10
C PHE A 225 -2.40 -16.78 -3.14
N SER A 226 -3.39 -17.66 -2.95
CA SER A 226 -3.32 -18.80 -2.01
C SER A 226 -2.12 -19.70 -2.25
N ALA A 227 -1.76 -20.00 -3.51
CA ALA A 227 -0.58 -20.81 -3.83
C ALA A 227 0.73 -20.12 -3.39
N GLN A 228 0.81 -18.79 -3.46
CA GLN A 228 1.98 -18.04 -2.97
C GLN A 228 2.04 -18.03 -1.45
N ALA A 229 0.90 -17.96 -0.79
CA ALA A 229 0.80 -18.04 0.66
C ALA A 229 1.23 -19.42 1.19
N GLN A 230 0.85 -20.51 0.52
CA GLN A 230 1.29 -21.86 0.88
C GLN A 230 2.81 -22.00 0.80
N GLU A 231 3.44 -21.53 -0.28
CA GLU A 231 4.90 -21.55 -0.38
C GLU A 231 5.56 -20.63 0.65
N LEU A 232 4.98 -19.46 0.93
CA LEU A 232 5.49 -18.57 1.98
C LEU A 232 5.53 -19.28 3.34
N LEU A 233 4.44 -19.92 3.74
CA LEU A 233 4.35 -20.65 5.01
C LEU A 233 5.33 -21.81 5.08
N ALA A 234 5.58 -22.49 3.96
CA ALA A 234 6.55 -23.59 3.88
C ALA A 234 8.01 -23.11 4.01
N LEU A 235 8.34 -21.93 3.47
CA LEU A 235 9.71 -21.40 3.44
C LEU A 235 10.04 -20.45 4.60
N ARG A 236 9.03 -19.85 5.22
CA ARG A 236 9.19 -18.87 6.29
C ARG A 236 8.26 -19.18 7.46
N SER A 237 8.76 -19.97 8.40
CA SER A 237 8.05 -20.24 9.65
C SER A 237 7.83 -18.94 10.42
N GLY A 238 6.63 -18.71 10.93
CA GLY A 238 6.26 -17.49 11.65
C GLY A 238 5.73 -16.33 10.76
N ALA A 239 5.65 -16.50 9.44
CA ALA A 239 4.84 -15.63 8.61
C ALA A 239 3.35 -15.79 8.95
N MET A 240 2.64 -14.68 9.08
CA MET A 240 1.19 -14.69 9.20
C MET A 240 0.56 -14.61 7.81
N VAL A 241 -0.48 -15.39 7.57
CA VAL A 241 -1.29 -15.33 6.33
C VAL A 241 -2.75 -15.23 6.70
N THR A 242 -3.49 -14.36 6.03
CA THR A 242 -4.94 -14.28 6.12
C THR A 242 -5.54 -14.20 4.71
N VAL A 243 -6.46 -15.10 4.40
CA VAL A 243 -7.20 -15.10 3.14
C VAL A 243 -8.56 -14.47 3.35
N PHE A 244 -8.87 -13.44 2.59
CA PHE A 244 -10.15 -12.73 2.61
C PHE A 244 -11.01 -13.21 1.44
N GLU A 245 -11.76 -14.30 1.68
CA GLU A 245 -12.52 -15.03 0.65
C GLU A 245 -13.59 -14.17 -0.02
N GLU A 246 -14.25 -13.29 0.75
CA GLU A 246 -15.38 -12.48 0.28
C GLU A 246 -14.99 -11.05 -0.14
N ALA A 247 -13.68 -10.77 -0.26
CA ALA A 247 -13.19 -9.45 -0.62
C ALA A 247 -12.68 -9.40 -2.08
N GLY A 248 -12.67 -8.20 -2.64
CA GLY A 248 -11.95 -7.85 -3.86
C GLY A 248 -10.50 -7.47 -3.58
N HIS A 249 -9.86 -6.85 -4.56
CA HIS A 249 -8.46 -6.42 -4.47
C HIS A 249 -8.20 -5.41 -3.33
N ALA A 250 -9.17 -4.53 -3.04
CA ALA A 250 -9.16 -3.61 -1.91
C ALA A 250 -9.75 -4.24 -0.64
N LEU A 251 -9.23 -5.40 -0.24
CA LEU A 251 -9.75 -6.23 0.86
C LEU A 251 -9.86 -5.50 2.20
N PHE A 252 -9.03 -4.51 2.45
CA PHE A 252 -9.06 -3.65 3.65
C PHE A 252 -10.19 -2.61 3.63
N VAL A 253 -10.89 -2.46 2.49
CA VAL A 253 -12.14 -1.70 2.36
C VAL A 253 -13.33 -2.65 2.40
N ASP A 254 -13.33 -3.70 1.56
CA ASP A 254 -14.43 -4.65 1.45
C ASP A 254 -14.70 -5.43 2.76
N SER A 255 -13.64 -5.72 3.50
CA SER A 255 -13.65 -6.47 4.76
C SER A 255 -12.93 -5.69 5.88
N ALA A 256 -13.25 -4.39 6.01
CA ALA A 256 -12.52 -3.47 6.88
C ALA A 256 -12.41 -3.96 8.32
N ASP A 257 -13.51 -4.42 8.93
CA ASP A 257 -13.51 -4.88 10.33
C ASP A 257 -12.63 -6.12 10.53
N SER A 258 -12.74 -7.11 9.63
CA SER A 258 -11.93 -8.32 9.67
C SER A 258 -10.46 -8.04 9.41
N PHE A 259 -10.16 -7.13 8.48
CA PHE A 259 -8.79 -6.68 8.21
C PHE A 259 -8.20 -5.96 9.42
N ASN A 260 -8.95 -5.04 10.03
CA ASN A 260 -8.51 -4.28 11.19
C ASN A 260 -8.28 -5.21 12.41
N ALA A 261 -9.14 -6.20 12.63
CA ALA A 261 -8.96 -7.20 13.67
C ALA A 261 -7.68 -8.04 13.45
N ALA A 262 -7.44 -8.50 12.21
CA ALA A 262 -6.24 -9.25 11.87
C ALA A 262 -4.96 -8.38 11.97
N LEU A 263 -5.05 -7.09 11.62
CA LEU A 263 -3.94 -6.15 11.81
C LEU A 263 -3.62 -5.94 13.28
N LEU A 264 -4.62 -5.79 14.14
CA LEU A 264 -4.42 -5.70 15.59
C LEU A 264 -3.75 -6.96 16.17
N ASP A 265 -4.17 -8.16 15.73
CA ASP A 265 -3.52 -9.42 16.11
C ASP A 265 -2.05 -9.43 15.67
N PHE A 266 -1.75 -9.07 14.43
CA PHE A 266 -0.37 -8.96 13.94
C PHE A 266 0.46 -7.98 14.77
N LEU A 267 -0.05 -6.78 15.01
CA LEU A 267 0.66 -5.73 15.78
C LEU A 267 0.92 -6.17 17.24
N SER A 268 0.02 -6.95 17.84
CA SER A 268 0.18 -7.47 19.20
C SER A 268 1.36 -8.45 19.35
N ARG A 269 1.81 -9.05 18.26
CA ARG A 269 2.94 -10.00 18.18
C ARG A 269 4.29 -9.31 17.95
N LEU A 270 4.30 -8.00 17.65
CA LEU A 270 5.52 -7.21 17.48
C LEU A 270 6.05 -6.81 18.88
N ARG A 271 7.06 -7.49 19.34
CA ARG A 271 7.72 -7.23 20.62
C ARG A 271 9.11 -6.60 20.41
#